data_3106a5992ea312aec867761c8a8ae9c3
#
_entry.id   3106a5992ea312aec867761c8a8ae9c3
#
_cell.length_a   1.000
_cell.length_b   1.000
_cell.length_c   1.000
_cell.angle_alpha   90.00
_cell.angle_beta   90.00
_cell.angle_gamma   90.00
#
_symmetry.space_group_name_H-M   'P 1'
#
loop_
_entity.id
_entity.type
_entity.pdbx_description
1 polymer ?
#
loop_
_entity_poly.entity_id
_entity_poly.type
_entity_poly.pdbx_seq_one_letter_code
_entity_poly.pdbx_strand_id
1 'polypeptide(L)'
;TVLRYPGNHLIPWQMALGVAAATVLLLAAGAAWNKIYTVTGRRNSLYAVALVLFGVLLYVVSLSRQGNENTLLDYTYVYRDALNLANGRELEDTNYFLTYSNNLKPMLLLSVLFRMALLMDVSPFYFVLLRNVILVMLVACACGYLAERNGDTCWRFPILLAFVFLLPMWEMTAVFYTDSMSFGMGILGLAFLKLAAASRGKRRQILWAL
;
A
#
# COMPACT_ATOMS: atom_id res chain seq x y z
N THR A 1 7.68 10.46 26.23
CA THR A 1 6.80 11.61 25.92
C THR A 1 5.77 11.12 24.94
N VAL A 2 4.56 10.80 25.43
CA VAL A 2 3.41 10.43 24.60
C VAL A 2 3.08 11.67 23.77
N LEU A 3 3.27 11.61 22.45
CA LEU A 3 2.76 12.60 21.54
C LEU A 3 1.22 12.57 21.65
N ARG A 4 0.67 13.44 22.51
CA ARG A 4 -0.73 13.78 22.45
C ARG A 4 -0.94 14.50 21.11
N TYR A 5 -1.47 13.79 20.13
CA TYR A 5 -2.14 14.45 19.03
C TYR A 5 -3.21 15.36 19.67
N PRO A 6 -3.17 16.68 19.43
CA PRO A 6 -4.28 17.51 19.83
C PRO A 6 -5.51 16.89 19.17
N GLY A 7 -6.45 16.42 20.00
CA GLY A 7 -7.64 15.75 19.51
C GLY A 7 -8.37 16.70 18.57
N ASN A 8 -8.27 16.50 17.29
CA ASN A 8 -9.14 17.11 16.32
C ASN A 8 -10.54 16.50 16.54
N HIS A 9 -11.25 17.04 17.50
CA HIS A 9 -12.67 16.76 17.69
C HIS A 9 -13.43 17.35 16.49
N LEU A 10 -13.32 16.68 15.34
CA LEU A 10 -14.18 16.99 14.21
C LEU A 10 -15.62 16.78 14.70
N ILE A 11 -16.42 17.84 14.65
CA ILE A 11 -17.83 17.76 14.97
C ILE A 11 -18.48 16.80 13.96
N PRO A 12 -19.39 15.90 14.37
CA PRO A 12 -19.96 14.87 13.50
C PRO A 12 -20.48 15.37 12.14
N TRP A 13 -21.04 16.59 12.10
CA TRP A 13 -21.52 17.18 10.85
C TRP A 13 -20.37 17.58 9.88
N GLN A 14 -19.20 17.99 10.40
CA GLN A 14 -18.01 18.29 9.57
C GLN A 14 -17.47 17.01 8.93
N MET A 15 -17.47 15.90 9.67
CA MET A 15 -17.14 14.60 9.13
C MET A 15 -18.12 14.17 8.03
N ALA A 16 -19.43 14.34 8.26
CA ALA A 16 -20.46 14.04 7.29
C ALA A 16 -20.30 14.89 6.01
N LEU A 17 -20.05 16.20 6.16
CA LEU A 17 -19.76 17.08 5.02
C LEU A 17 -18.49 16.68 4.26
N GLY A 18 -17.43 16.31 4.98
CA GLY A 18 -16.18 15.84 4.38
C GLY A 18 -16.40 14.58 3.55
N VAL A 19 -17.13 13.61 4.09
CA VAL A 19 -17.48 12.36 3.37
C VAL A 19 -18.36 12.67 2.16
N ALA A 20 -19.38 13.52 2.31
CA ALA A 20 -20.25 13.91 1.19
C ALA A 20 -19.47 14.63 0.08
N ALA A 21 -18.61 15.58 0.43
CA ALA A 21 -17.76 16.29 -0.53
C ALA A 21 -16.79 15.34 -1.25
N ALA A 22 -16.14 14.44 -0.53
CA ALA A 22 -15.25 13.43 -1.11
C ALA A 22 -16.01 12.52 -2.07
N THR A 23 -17.22 12.08 -1.69
CA THR A 23 -18.09 11.24 -2.54
C THR A 23 -18.46 11.97 -3.84
N VAL A 24 -18.88 13.23 -3.75
CA VAL A 24 -19.23 14.04 -4.93
C VAL A 24 -18.01 14.22 -5.84
N LEU A 25 -16.84 14.50 -5.28
CA LEU A 25 -15.59 14.64 -6.04
C LEU A 25 -15.21 13.34 -6.76
N LEU A 26 -15.34 12.19 -6.09
CA LEU A 26 -15.06 10.89 -6.68
C LEU A 26 -16.03 10.55 -7.81
N LEU A 27 -17.33 10.84 -7.65
CA LEU A 27 -18.33 10.65 -8.69
C LEU A 27 -18.08 11.57 -9.89
N ALA A 28 -17.76 12.84 -9.64
CA ALA A 28 -17.44 13.79 -10.69
C ALA A 28 -16.15 13.39 -11.45
N ALA A 29 -15.13 12.92 -10.73
CA ALA A 29 -13.91 12.40 -11.34
C ALA A 29 -14.18 11.14 -12.18
N GLY A 30 -15.06 10.25 -11.74
CA GLY A 30 -15.50 9.09 -12.50
C GLY A 30 -16.22 9.46 -13.79
N ALA A 31 -17.13 10.43 -13.72
CA ALA A 31 -17.84 10.95 -14.90
C ALA A 31 -16.89 11.63 -15.90
N ALA A 32 -15.98 12.47 -15.40
CA ALA A 32 -14.94 13.11 -16.23
C ALA A 32 -14.03 12.07 -16.89
N TRP A 33 -13.61 11.06 -16.14
CA TRP A 33 -12.78 9.96 -16.64
C TRP A 33 -13.47 9.19 -17.77
N ASN A 34 -14.77 8.88 -17.61
CA ASN A 34 -15.55 8.22 -18.65
C ASN A 34 -15.65 9.07 -19.91
N LYS A 35 -15.82 10.38 -19.76
CA LYS A 35 -15.86 11.31 -20.91
C LYS A 35 -14.52 11.33 -21.66
N ILE A 36 -13.39 11.41 -20.94
CA ILE A 36 -12.04 11.34 -21.53
C ILE A 36 -11.85 10.00 -22.26
N TYR A 37 -12.32 8.91 -21.68
CA TYR A 37 -12.23 7.59 -22.29
C TYR A 37 -12.97 7.51 -23.62
N THR A 38 -14.23 7.98 -23.68
CA THR A 38 -15.02 7.96 -24.92
C THR A 38 -14.39 8.75 -26.04
N VAL A 39 -13.62 9.80 -25.69
CA VAL A 39 -12.92 10.65 -26.68
C VAL A 39 -11.59 10.06 -27.13
N THR A 40 -10.82 9.47 -26.21
CA THR A 40 -9.41 9.09 -26.49
C THR A 40 -9.22 7.61 -26.82
N GLY A 41 -10.10 6.74 -26.38
CA GLY A 41 -9.98 5.28 -26.50
C GLY A 41 -8.77 4.69 -25.75
N ARG A 42 -7.97 5.50 -25.02
CA ARG A 42 -6.71 5.12 -24.38
C ARG A 42 -6.82 4.97 -22.84
N ARG A 43 -7.93 4.47 -22.38
CA ARG A 43 -8.25 4.40 -20.94
C ARG A 43 -7.20 3.69 -20.09
N ASN A 44 -6.73 2.52 -20.53
CA ASN A 44 -5.76 1.73 -19.75
C ASN A 44 -4.39 2.40 -19.69
N SER A 45 -3.95 3.04 -20.78
CA SER A 45 -2.67 3.75 -20.80
C SER A 45 -2.70 4.98 -19.89
N LEU A 46 -3.79 5.75 -19.91
CA LEU A 46 -3.95 6.91 -19.03
C LEU A 46 -4.01 6.50 -17.56
N TYR A 47 -4.70 5.38 -17.25
CA TYR A 47 -4.72 4.84 -15.90
C TYR A 47 -3.32 4.40 -15.43
N ALA A 48 -2.56 3.71 -16.28
CA ALA A 48 -1.20 3.30 -15.97
C ALA A 48 -0.30 4.51 -15.69
N VAL A 49 -0.39 5.56 -16.49
CA VAL A 49 0.35 6.81 -16.24
C VAL A 49 -0.06 7.45 -14.91
N ALA A 50 -1.36 7.55 -14.64
CA ALA A 50 -1.85 8.10 -13.37
C ALA A 50 -1.38 7.30 -12.17
N LEU A 51 -1.35 5.96 -12.27
CA LEU A 51 -0.86 5.07 -11.23
C LEU A 51 0.65 5.27 -10.98
N VAL A 52 1.45 5.38 -12.04
CA VAL A 52 2.89 5.65 -11.92
C VAL A 52 3.14 7.00 -11.28
N LEU A 53 2.44 8.05 -11.72
CA LEU A 53 2.55 9.39 -11.13
C LEU A 53 2.16 9.39 -9.65
N PHE A 54 1.11 8.66 -9.28
CA PHE A 54 0.73 8.47 -7.88
C PHE A 54 1.82 7.77 -7.07
N GLY A 55 2.41 6.70 -7.60
CA GLY A 55 3.53 5.99 -6.96
C GLY A 55 4.76 6.90 -6.76
N VAL A 56 5.13 7.68 -7.78
CA VAL A 56 6.23 8.65 -7.69
C VAL A 56 5.93 9.72 -6.64
N LEU A 57 4.73 10.29 -6.64
CA LEU A 57 4.31 11.29 -5.66
C LEU A 57 4.37 10.72 -4.24
N LEU A 58 3.83 9.51 -4.04
CA LEU A 58 3.84 8.81 -2.77
C LEU A 58 5.27 8.56 -2.28
N TYR A 59 6.17 8.12 -3.18
CA TYR A 59 7.57 7.90 -2.87
C TYR A 59 8.28 9.20 -2.45
N VAL A 60 8.13 10.28 -3.23
CA VAL A 60 8.77 11.57 -2.95
C VAL A 60 8.28 12.18 -1.63
N VAL A 61 6.97 12.15 -1.38
CA VAL A 61 6.40 12.66 -0.11
C VAL A 61 6.87 11.83 1.07
N SER A 62 6.93 10.50 0.92
CA SER A 62 7.37 9.63 2.01
C SER A 62 8.88 9.73 2.29
N LEU A 63 9.70 10.16 1.32
CA LEU A 63 11.11 10.48 1.55
C LEU A 63 11.32 11.58 2.59
N SER A 64 10.41 12.54 2.68
CA SER A 64 10.49 13.63 3.68
C SER A 64 10.30 13.12 5.12
N ARG A 65 9.90 11.87 5.27
CA ARG A 65 9.66 11.20 6.57
C ARG A 65 10.82 10.32 7.01
N GLN A 66 11.93 10.34 6.28
CA GLN A 66 13.14 9.63 6.65
C GLN A 66 13.62 10.11 8.04
N GLY A 67 13.95 9.17 8.93
CA GLY A 67 14.33 9.48 10.32
C GLY A 67 13.19 9.35 11.33
N ASN A 68 11.93 9.25 10.88
CA ASN A 68 10.77 9.02 11.75
C ASN A 68 10.45 7.52 11.91
N GLU A 69 11.23 6.64 11.29
CA GLU A 69 11.04 5.19 11.28
C GLU A 69 11.13 4.54 12.67
N ASN A 70 11.75 5.23 13.64
CA ASN A 70 11.99 4.72 15.01
C ASN A 70 10.90 5.10 16.02
N THR A 71 9.76 5.60 15.56
CA THR A 71 8.72 6.13 16.45
C THR A 71 7.70 5.10 16.93
N LEU A 72 7.62 3.94 16.27
CA LEU A 72 6.69 2.86 16.62
C LEU A 72 7.44 1.67 17.21
N LEU A 73 7.10 1.27 18.44
CA LEU A 73 7.78 0.20 19.18
C LEU A 73 7.91 -1.09 18.38
N ASP A 74 6.82 -1.61 17.84
CA ASP A 74 6.82 -2.86 17.07
C ASP A 74 7.68 -2.77 15.80
N TYR A 75 7.61 -1.64 15.11
CA TYR A 75 8.43 -1.39 13.94
C TYR A 75 9.91 -1.40 14.28
N THR A 76 10.31 -0.82 15.41
CA THR A 76 11.71 -0.74 15.83
C THR A 76 12.30 -2.13 16.03
N TYR A 77 11.60 -3.04 16.70
CA TYR A 77 12.05 -4.42 16.89
C TYR A 77 12.22 -5.16 15.56
N VAL A 78 11.19 -5.11 14.71
CA VAL A 78 11.22 -5.79 13.41
C VAL A 78 12.31 -5.23 12.49
N TYR A 79 12.48 -3.90 12.44
CA TYR A 79 13.48 -3.25 11.60
C TYR A 79 14.91 -3.57 12.08
N ARG A 80 15.17 -3.42 13.40
CA ARG A 80 16.50 -3.66 13.99
C ARG A 80 16.96 -5.09 13.79
N ASP A 81 16.11 -6.04 14.10
CA ASP A 81 16.46 -7.46 13.97
C ASP A 81 16.54 -7.93 12.51
N ALA A 82 15.75 -7.34 11.61
CA ALA A 82 15.95 -7.53 10.18
C ALA A 82 17.32 -7.01 9.72
N LEU A 83 17.76 -5.86 10.24
CA LEU A 83 19.07 -5.28 9.92
C LEU A 83 20.22 -6.12 10.52
N ASN A 84 20.04 -6.63 11.74
CA ASN A 84 21.01 -7.53 12.38
C ASN A 84 21.20 -8.80 11.54
N LEU A 85 20.11 -9.45 11.13
CA LEU A 85 20.17 -10.63 10.27
C LEU A 85 20.79 -10.32 8.90
N ALA A 86 20.50 -9.18 8.31
CA ALA A 86 21.08 -8.76 7.03
C ALA A 86 22.61 -8.63 7.14
N ASN A 87 23.12 -8.21 8.29
CA ASN A 87 24.54 -8.10 8.60
C ASN A 87 25.16 -9.41 9.14
N GLY A 88 24.42 -10.51 9.21
CA GLY A 88 24.89 -11.79 9.74
C GLY A 88 25.04 -11.80 11.28
N ARG A 89 24.33 -10.93 11.98
CA ARG A 89 24.28 -10.87 13.45
C ARG A 89 23.06 -11.66 13.97
N GLU A 90 23.10 -12.01 15.23
CA GLU A 90 22.00 -12.65 15.94
C GLU A 90 20.84 -11.66 16.21
N LEU A 91 19.65 -12.22 16.51
CA LEU A 91 18.50 -11.42 16.93
C LEU A 91 18.74 -10.87 18.36
N GLU A 92 18.48 -9.58 18.54
CA GLU A 92 18.52 -8.95 19.87
C GLU A 92 17.25 -9.21 20.68
N ASP A 93 16.10 -9.23 19.99
CA ASP A 93 14.79 -9.26 20.62
C ASP A 93 14.06 -10.60 20.47
N THR A 94 14.75 -11.70 20.70
CA THR A 94 14.15 -13.05 20.58
C THR A 94 12.85 -13.19 21.37
N ASN A 95 12.76 -12.63 22.58
CA ASN A 95 11.55 -12.67 23.41
C ASN A 95 10.37 -11.94 22.77
N TYR A 96 10.62 -10.86 22.02
CA TYR A 96 9.59 -10.17 21.26
C TYR A 96 8.97 -11.11 20.22
N PHE A 97 9.79 -11.82 19.46
CA PHE A 97 9.30 -12.74 18.42
C PHE A 97 8.70 -14.04 18.96
N LEU A 98 9.06 -14.45 20.16
CA LEU A 98 8.37 -15.54 20.84
C LEU A 98 6.93 -15.15 21.23
N THR A 99 6.74 -13.88 21.61
CA THR A 99 5.41 -13.35 21.96
C THR A 99 4.59 -13.00 20.71
N TYR A 100 5.22 -12.35 19.73
CA TYR A 100 4.61 -11.86 18.49
C TYR A 100 5.15 -12.61 17.27
N SER A 101 4.91 -13.92 17.22
CA SER A 101 5.43 -14.81 16.17
C SER A 101 4.96 -14.47 14.75
N ASN A 102 3.84 -13.75 14.62
CA ASN A 102 3.35 -13.22 13.36
C ASN A 102 4.34 -12.21 12.73
N ASN A 103 5.15 -11.53 13.53
CA ASN A 103 6.14 -10.55 13.05
C ASN A 103 7.46 -11.19 12.58
N LEU A 104 7.68 -12.48 12.86
CA LEU A 104 8.90 -13.18 12.45
C LEU A 104 9.03 -13.29 10.91
N LYS A 105 7.96 -13.67 10.22
CA LYS A 105 7.96 -13.78 8.75
C LYS A 105 8.20 -12.44 8.04
N PRO A 106 7.49 -11.36 8.40
CA PRO A 106 7.80 -10.02 7.89
C PRO A 106 9.23 -9.57 8.15
N MET A 107 9.79 -9.85 9.34
CA MET A 107 11.16 -9.53 9.70
C MET A 107 12.16 -10.28 8.80
N LEU A 108 11.95 -11.59 8.58
CA LEU A 108 12.80 -12.39 7.68
C LEU A 108 12.75 -11.86 6.24
N LEU A 109 11.55 -11.52 5.73
CA LEU A 109 11.43 -10.90 4.40
C LEU A 109 12.17 -9.58 4.31
N LEU A 110 12.05 -8.76 5.36
CA LEU A 110 12.72 -7.48 5.43
C LEU A 110 14.25 -7.65 5.47
N SER A 111 14.77 -8.65 6.18
CA SER A 111 16.20 -8.93 6.26
C SER A 111 16.81 -9.27 4.88
N VAL A 112 16.06 -9.98 4.02
CA VAL A 112 16.48 -10.24 2.63
C VAL A 112 16.57 -8.94 1.84
N LEU A 113 15.56 -8.06 1.94
CA LEU A 113 15.57 -6.75 1.29
C LEU A 113 16.72 -5.87 1.79
N PHE A 114 17.00 -5.89 3.09
CA PHE A 114 18.11 -5.14 3.69
C PHE A 114 19.46 -5.66 3.22
N ARG A 115 19.61 -6.98 3.11
CA ARG A 115 20.82 -7.58 2.54
C ARG A 115 21.05 -7.12 1.10
N MET A 116 20.00 -7.04 0.29
CA MET A 116 20.11 -6.47 -1.07
C MET A 116 20.51 -4.99 -1.03
N ALA A 117 19.93 -4.20 -0.14
CA ALA A 117 20.29 -2.79 0.03
C ALA A 117 21.76 -2.61 0.41
N LEU A 118 22.25 -3.41 1.38
CA LEU A 118 23.64 -3.40 1.82
C LEU A 118 24.61 -3.80 0.70
N LEU A 119 24.26 -4.80 -0.12
CA LEU A 119 25.05 -5.20 -1.28
C LEU A 119 25.15 -4.11 -2.35
N MET A 120 24.15 -3.22 -2.41
CA MET A 120 24.09 -2.10 -3.36
C MET A 120 24.66 -0.80 -2.76
N ASP A 121 25.15 -0.83 -1.52
CA ASP A 121 25.60 0.35 -0.75
C ASP A 121 24.52 1.45 -0.66
N VAL A 122 23.27 1.03 -0.44
CA VAL A 122 22.12 1.91 -0.35
C VAL A 122 21.45 1.75 1.02
N SER A 123 20.91 2.83 1.58
CA SER A 123 20.18 2.76 2.85
C SER A 123 18.98 1.78 2.77
N PRO A 124 18.84 0.85 3.73
CA PRO A 124 17.71 -0.07 3.82
C PRO A 124 16.35 0.62 3.81
N PHE A 125 16.27 1.85 4.31
CA PHE A 125 15.05 2.67 4.31
C PHE A 125 14.44 2.81 2.91
N TYR A 126 15.24 3.01 1.87
CA TYR A 126 14.72 3.14 0.49
C TYR A 126 14.05 1.88 -0.01
N PHE A 127 14.51 0.70 0.42
CA PHE A 127 13.88 -0.57 0.08
C PHE A 127 12.55 -0.78 0.81
N VAL A 128 12.47 -0.38 2.09
CA VAL A 128 11.19 -0.36 2.83
C VAL A 128 10.19 0.53 2.11
N LEU A 129 10.61 1.74 1.79
CA LEU A 129 9.78 2.72 1.11
C LEU A 129 9.31 2.23 -0.26
N LEU A 130 10.21 1.74 -1.10
CA LEU A 130 9.90 1.21 -2.41
C LEU A 130 8.90 0.05 -2.33
N ARG A 131 9.13 -0.90 -1.41
CA ARG A 131 8.22 -2.01 -1.17
C ARG A 131 6.83 -1.52 -0.76
N ASN A 132 6.75 -0.56 0.16
CA ASN A 132 5.48 -0.04 0.65
C ASN A 132 4.71 0.70 -0.46
N VAL A 133 5.41 1.52 -1.25
CA VAL A 133 4.82 2.20 -2.41
C VAL A 133 4.28 1.20 -3.44
N ILE A 134 5.08 0.17 -3.78
CA ILE A 134 4.63 -0.89 -4.68
C ILE A 134 3.38 -1.59 -4.14
N LEU A 135 3.36 -1.93 -2.84
CA LEU A 135 2.20 -2.57 -2.21
C LEU A 135 0.95 -1.69 -2.31
N VAL A 136 1.06 -0.39 -2.00
CA VAL A 136 -0.06 0.56 -2.11
C VAL A 136 -0.56 0.66 -3.55
N MET A 137 0.33 0.74 -4.53
CA MET A 137 -0.04 0.75 -5.95
C MET A 137 -0.76 -0.54 -6.37
N LEU A 138 -0.26 -1.71 -5.93
CA LEU A 138 -0.89 -3.00 -6.20
C LEU A 138 -2.28 -3.09 -5.56
N VAL A 139 -2.43 -2.61 -4.33
CA VAL A 139 -3.73 -2.57 -3.63
C VAL A 139 -4.69 -1.64 -4.34
N ALA A 140 -4.26 -0.45 -4.77
CA ALA A 140 -5.08 0.47 -5.56
C ALA A 140 -5.55 -0.16 -6.88
N CYS A 141 -4.64 -0.85 -7.58
CA CYS A 141 -4.98 -1.63 -8.78
C CYS A 141 -5.99 -2.74 -8.49
N ALA A 142 -5.79 -3.50 -7.42
CA ALA A 142 -6.66 -4.60 -7.02
C ALA A 142 -8.06 -4.09 -6.67
N CYS A 143 -8.16 -3.00 -5.89
CA CYS A 143 -9.44 -2.35 -5.58
C CYS A 143 -10.17 -1.89 -6.86
N GLY A 144 -9.44 -1.25 -7.78
CA GLY A 144 -9.97 -0.85 -9.08
C GLY A 144 -10.50 -2.03 -9.89
N TYR A 145 -9.75 -3.14 -9.92
CA TYR A 145 -10.17 -4.36 -10.60
C TYR A 145 -11.37 -5.04 -9.93
N LEU A 146 -11.40 -5.07 -8.59
CA LEU A 146 -12.53 -5.65 -7.85
C LEU A 146 -13.83 -4.87 -8.07
N ALA A 147 -13.74 -3.55 -8.22
CA ALA A 147 -14.89 -2.70 -8.49
C ALA A 147 -15.41 -2.80 -9.94
N GLU A 148 -14.66 -3.40 -10.86
CA GLU A 148 -15.11 -3.60 -12.24
C GLU A 148 -16.29 -4.57 -12.30
N ARG A 149 -17.33 -4.13 -13.00
CA ARG A 149 -18.51 -4.95 -13.30
C ARG A 149 -18.64 -5.12 -14.82
N ASN A 150 -18.72 -6.36 -15.28
CA ASN A 150 -18.90 -6.68 -16.72
C ASN A 150 -17.86 -6.02 -17.66
N GLY A 151 -16.61 -5.86 -17.19
CA GLY A 151 -15.55 -5.23 -17.98
C GLY A 151 -15.58 -3.70 -17.98
N ASP A 152 -16.52 -3.08 -17.27
CA ASP A 152 -16.54 -1.62 -17.10
C ASP A 152 -15.46 -1.19 -16.12
N THR A 153 -14.47 -0.47 -16.65
CA THR A 153 -13.30 0.01 -15.91
C THR A 153 -13.47 1.46 -15.39
N CYS A 154 -14.71 1.97 -15.36
CA CYS A 154 -14.97 3.37 -14.97
C CYS A 154 -14.53 3.71 -13.54
N TRP A 155 -14.49 2.73 -12.64
CA TRP A 155 -14.15 2.91 -11.25
C TRP A 155 -12.64 2.93 -10.95
N ARG A 156 -11.79 2.51 -11.87
CA ARG A 156 -10.33 2.44 -11.64
C ARG A 156 -9.74 3.78 -11.22
N PHE A 157 -10.07 4.84 -11.96
CA PHE A 157 -9.51 6.16 -11.68
C PHE A 157 -10.09 6.81 -10.42
N PRO A 158 -11.42 6.81 -10.17
CA PRO A 158 -11.99 7.28 -8.91
C PRO A 158 -11.41 6.58 -7.69
N ILE A 159 -11.19 5.27 -7.76
CA ILE A 159 -10.56 4.52 -6.67
C ILE A 159 -9.11 4.95 -6.47
N LEU A 160 -8.32 5.10 -7.53
CA LEU A 160 -6.96 5.62 -7.42
C LEU A 160 -6.95 7.02 -6.79
N LEU A 161 -7.89 7.89 -7.20
CA LEU A 161 -8.02 9.22 -6.62
C LEU A 161 -8.40 9.18 -5.13
N ALA A 162 -9.24 8.20 -4.71
CA ALA A 162 -9.54 7.98 -3.30
C ALA A 162 -8.28 7.67 -2.49
N PHE A 163 -7.35 6.91 -3.02
CA PHE A 163 -6.06 6.63 -2.36
C PHE A 163 -5.20 7.88 -2.20
N VAL A 164 -5.29 8.86 -3.11
CA VAL A 164 -4.61 10.15 -2.96
C VAL A 164 -5.10 10.92 -1.74
N PHE A 165 -6.39 10.80 -1.39
CA PHE A 165 -6.99 11.48 -0.23
C PHE A 165 -6.89 10.67 1.07
N LEU A 166 -6.43 9.42 1.04
CA LEU A 166 -6.21 8.60 2.23
C LEU A 166 -4.92 9.02 2.94
N LEU A 167 -4.92 10.18 3.58
CA LEU A 167 -3.76 10.75 4.26
C LEU A 167 -3.05 9.79 5.24
N PRO A 168 -3.76 8.96 6.05
CA PRO A 168 -3.08 7.99 6.92
C PRO A 168 -2.20 7.00 6.18
N MET A 169 -2.53 6.63 4.94
CA MET A 169 -1.69 5.73 4.13
C MET A 169 -0.35 6.37 3.78
N TRP A 170 -0.30 7.67 3.57
CA TRP A 170 0.93 8.39 3.27
C TRP A 170 1.89 8.38 4.44
N GLU A 171 1.36 8.42 5.66
CA GLU A 171 2.15 8.31 6.88
C GLU A 171 2.70 6.89 7.08
N MET A 172 1.88 5.88 6.79
CA MET A 172 2.26 4.48 6.94
C MET A 172 3.20 3.97 5.85
N THR A 173 3.35 4.68 4.72
CA THR A 173 4.28 4.28 3.65
C THR A 173 5.75 4.37 4.05
N ALA A 174 6.11 5.29 4.93
CA ALA A 174 7.48 5.42 5.43
C ALA A 174 7.81 4.40 6.52
N VAL A 175 6.83 3.64 7.02
CA VAL A 175 6.96 2.71 8.14
C VAL A 175 6.65 1.29 7.69
N PHE A 176 7.45 0.33 8.14
CA PHE A 176 7.14 -1.07 7.95
C PHE A 176 6.16 -1.55 9.02
N TYR A 177 4.89 -1.67 8.67
CA TYR A 177 3.87 -2.14 9.60
C TYR A 177 3.20 -3.41 9.06
N THR A 178 3.07 -4.41 9.91
CA THR A 178 2.56 -5.74 9.52
C THR A 178 1.09 -5.69 9.14
N ASP A 179 0.31 -4.84 9.79
CA ASP A 179 -1.14 -4.72 9.53
C ASP A 179 -1.42 -4.15 8.14
N SER A 180 -0.64 -3.17 7.69
CA SER A 180 -0.76 -2.63 6.32
C SER A 180 -0.46 -3.69 5.26
N MET A 181 0.49 -4.59 5.56
CA MET A 181 0.82 -5.72 4.70
C MET A 181 -0.32 -6.76 4.68
N SER A 182 -0.84 -7.12 5.85
CA SER A 182 -1.90 -8.14 5.97
C SER A 182 -3.17 -7.71 5.25
N PHE A 183 -3.60 -6.45 5.44
CA PHE A 183 -4.73 -5.88 4.73
C PHE A 183 -4.51 -5.86 3.21
N GLY A 184 -3.34 -5.41 2.78
CA GLY A 184 -2.99 -5.38 1.36
C GLY A 184 -3.00 -6.76 0.72
N MET A 185 -2.43 -7.76 1.38
CA MET A 185 -2.42 -9.14 0.90
C MET A 185 -3.82 -9.74 0.82
N GLY A 186 -4.72 -9.41 1.76
CA GLY A 186 -6.13 -9.81 1.71
C GLY A 186 -6.85 -9.29 0.46
N ILE A 187 -6.68 -8.01 0.13
CA ILE A 187 -7.27 -7.41 -1.08
C ILE A 187 -6.69 -8.03 -2.35
N LEU A 188 -5.37 -8.24 -2.40
CA LEU A 188 -4.72 -8.90 -3.53
C LEU A 188 -5.24 -10.33 -3.70
N GLY A 189 -5.40 -11.08 -2.61
CA GLY A 189 -5.99 -12.42 -2.63
C GLY A 189 -7.39 -12.44 -3.24
N LEU A 190 -8.26 -11.50 -2.85
CA LEU A 190 -9.59 -11.36 -3.45
C LEU A 190 -9.53 -11.02 -4.94
N ALA A 191 -8.60 -10.16 -5.37
CA ALA A 191 -8.41 -9.83 -6.78
C ALA A 191 -7.92 -11.05 -7.58
N PHE A 192 -7.01 -11.86 -7.05
CA PHE A 192 -6.56 -13.10 -7.67
C PHE A 192 -7.68 -14.14 -7.75
N LEU A 193 -8.52 -14.27 -6.72
CA LEU A 193 -9.69 -15.15 -6.78
C LEU A 193 -10.67 -14.73 -7.88
N LYS A 194 -10.92 -13.41 -8.03
CA LYS A 194 -11.74 -12.89 -9.14
C LYS A 194 -11.10 -13.20 -10.49
N LEU A 195 -9.79 -13.06 -10.64
CA LEU A 195 -9.04 -13.42 -11.86
C LEU A 195 -9.14 -14.92 -12.15
N ALA A 196 -9.00 -15.76 -11.13
CA ALA A 196 -9.14 -17.21 -11.25
C ALA A 196 -10.53 -17.59 -11.75
N ALA A 197 -11.58 -17.00 -11.15
CA ALA A 197 -12.97 -17.24 -11.55
C ALA A 197 -13.26 -16.78 -12.97
N ALA A 198 -12.63 -15.70 -13.44
CA ALA A 198 -12.80 -15.18 -14.80
C ALA A 198 -12.01 -15.98 -15.85
N SER A 199 -11.06 -16.82 -15.44
CA SER A 199 -10.18 -17.58 -16.36
C SER A 199 -10.89 -18.79 -16.94
N ARG A 200 -10.84 -18.96 -18.27
CA ARG A 200 -11.54 -20.04 -18.99
C ARG A 200 -10.81 -21.39 -18.99
N GLY A 201 -9.67 -21.55 -18.33
CA GLY A 201 -8.88 -22.78 -18.33
C GLY A 201 -8.54 -23.28 -16.94
N LYS A 202 -8.81 -24.57 -16.64
CA LYS A 202 -8.50 -25.19 -15.33
C LYS A 202 -7.08 -24.91 -14.82
N ARG A 203 -6.07 -24.97 -15.70
CA ARG A 203 -4.67 -24.69 -15.32
C ARG A 203 -4.47 -23.22 -14.88
N ARG A 204 -5.12 -22.24 -15.57
CA ARG A 204 -5.04 -20.83 -15.19
C ARG A 204 -5.80 -20.55 -13.91
N GLN A 205 -6.93 -21.22 -13.69
CA GLN A 205 -7.69 -21.09 -12.44
C GLN A 205 -6.88 -21.53 -11.22
N ILE A 206 -6.15 -22.65 -11.32
CA ILE A 206 -5.29 -23.15 -10.24
C ILE A 206 -4.12 -22.18 -10.00
N LEU A 207 -3.46 -21.68 -11.06
CA LEU A 207 -2.34 -20.74 -10.93
C LEU A 207 -2.71 -19.40 -10.25
N TRP A 208 -3.96 -18.96 -10.39
CA TRP A 208 -4.41 -17.71 -9.76
C TRP A 208 -5.01 -17.92 -8.37
N ALA A 209 -5.30 -19.15 -7.98
CA ALA A 209 -5.85 -19.50 -6.67
C ALA A 209 -4.76 -19.88 -5.63
N LEU A 210 -3.53 -20.17 -6.07
CA LEU A 210 -2.34 -20.40 -5.22
C LEU A 210 -1.63 -19.11 -4.91
#